data_d833ffc986038e0127b2d0de3ec42c4d
#
_entry.id   d833ffc986038e0127b2d0de3ec42c4d
#
_cell.length_a   1.000
_cell.length_b   1.000
_cell.length_c   1.000
_cell.angle_alpha   90.00
_cell.angle_beta   90.00
_cell.angle_gamma   90.00
#
_symmetry.space_group_name_H-M   'P 1'
#
loop_
_entity.id
_entity.type
_entity.pdbx_description
1 polymer ?
#
loop_
_entity_poly.entity_id
_entity_poly.type
_entity_poly.pdbx_seq_one_letter_code
_entity_poly.pdbx_strand_id
1 'polypeptide(L)'
;ISVNRAALQILGHESLEELMSQGFDLCSAAVVAEDRARLLDNIRSLKKEGDSVSLEYRIQHKNEGILHLMGNAKLIRENGELICQRFFLDCTAQKQQEELARLEARRRHIELIQALTIDYNLVCFFDLCTGEGNALRMNDEDGSRFGSAFDGKISLEESMEKYIQEFVCEED
;
A
#
# COMPACT_ATOMS: atom_id res chain seq x y z
N ILE A 1 -17.54 -15.69 23.94
CA ILE A 1 -17.01 -15.52 22.57
C ILE A 1 -17.43 -16.75 21.78
N SER A 2 -17.99 -16.55 20.59
CA SER A 2 -18.31 -17.62 19.64
C SER A 2 -17.55 -17.34 18.33
N VAL A 3 -16.89 -18.36 17.80
CA VAL A 3 -16.09 -18.26 16.57
C VAL A 3 -16.43 -19.44 15.68
N ASN A 4 -16.71 -19.20 14.40
CA ASN A 4 -16.98 -20.30 13.48
C ASN A 4 -15.68 -20.95 12.97
N ARG A 5 -15.80 -22.11 12.35
CA ARG A 5 -14.65 -22.90 11.87
C ARG A 5 -13.80 -22.15 10.84
N ALA A 6 -14.44 -21.41 9.94
CA ALA A 6 -13.71 -20.63 8.91
C ALA A 6 -12.86 -19.53 9.55
N ALA A 7 -13.39 -18.84 10.57
CA ALA A 7 -12.64 -17.83 11.29
C ALA A 7 -11.46 -18.44 12.07
N LEU A 8 -11.61 -19.62 12.67
CA LEU A 8 -10.51 -20.32 13.32
C LEU A 8 -9.37 -20.63 12.33
N GLN A 9 -9.72 -21.13 11.14
CA GLN A 9 -8.74 -21.41 10.08
C GLN A 9 -7.97 -20.16 9.64
N ILE A 10 -8.67 -19.06 9.38
CA ILE A 10 -8.04 -17.77 9.00
C ILE A 10 -7.14 -17.25 10.13
N LEU A 11 -7.48 -17.51 11.39
CA LEU A 11 -6.66 -17.10 12.54
C LEU A 11 -5.52 -18.09 12.85
N GLY A 12 -5.45 -19.21 12.15
CA GLY A 12 -4.39 -20.23 12.31
C GLY A 12 -4.57 -21.12 13.54
N HIS A 13 -5.83 -21.37 13.96
CA HIS A 13 -6.17 -22.20 15.11
C HIS A 13 -7.06 -23.38 14.72
N GLU A 14 -6.84 -24.53 15.37
CA GLU A 14 -7.63 -25.74 15.13
C GLU A 14 -8.94 -25.74 15.93
N SER A 15 -8.95 -25.09 17.09
CA SER A 15 -10.10 -25.07 17.97
C SER A 15 -10.27 -23.74 18.71
N LEU A 16 -11.49 -23.50 19.22
CA LEU A 16 -11.76 -22.35 20.08
C LEU A 16 -11.00 -22.43 21.40
N GLU A 17 -10.79 -23.64 21.93
CA GLU A 17 -10.06 -23.86 23.16
C GLU A 17 -8.59 -23.50 23.02
N GLU A 18 -7.96 -23.85 21.91
CA GLU A 18 -6.60 -23.43 21.56
C GLU A 18 -6.52 -21.90 21.48
N LEU A 19 -7.44 -21.28 20.76
CA LEU A 19 -7.51 -19.83 20.61
C LEU A 19 -7.60 -19.12 21.98
N MET A 20 -8.48 -19.61 22.86
CA MET A 20 -8.70 -19.03 24.19
C MET A 20 -7.55 -19.27 25.15
N SER A 21 -6.88 -20.43 25.07
CA SER A 21 -5.75 -20.76 25.94
C SER A 21 -4.52 -19.86 25.75
N GLN A 22 -4.40 -19.23 24.59
CA GLN A 22 -3.30 -18.31 24.27
C GLN A 22 -3.59 -16.87 24.70
N GLY A 23 -4.62 -16.64 25.53
CA GLY A 23 -4.99 -15.28 25.98
C GLY A 23 -5.47 -14.42 24.81
N PHE A 24 -6.35 -14.99 23.99
CA PHE A 24 -6.83 -14.38 22.75
C PHE A 24 -7.38 -12.97 22.97
N ASP A 25 -6.59 -11.99 22.58
CA ASP A 25 -7.04 -10.64 22.32
C ASP A 25 -7.06 -10.43 20.81
N LEU A 26 -8.26 -10.36 20.26
CA LEU A 26 -8.52 -10.19 18.82
C LEU A 26 -7.78 -8.98 18.20
N CYS A 27 -7.32 -8.08 19.04
CA CYS A 27 -6.72 -6.81 18.61
C CYS A 27 -5.20 -6.75 18.79
N SER A 28 -4.59 -7.65 19.56
CA SER A 28 -3.19 -7.50 19.92
C SER A 28 -2.27 -8.63 19.47
N ALA A 29 -2.69 -9.88 19.57
CA ALA A 29 -1.75 -10.99 19.40
C ALA A 29 -1.37 -11.29 17.94
N ALA A 30 -2.34 -11.23 17.02
CA ALA A 30 -2.12 -11.57 15.62
C ALA A 30 -2.08 -10.38 14.66
N VAL A 31 -2.59 -9.23 15.06
CA VAL A 31 -2.64 -8.04 14.20
C VAL A 31 -1.26 -7.40 14.08
N VAL A 32 -0.85 -7.09 12.85
CA VAL A 32 0.39 -6.39 12.55
C VAL A 32 0.44 -5.05 13.29
N ALA A 33 1.60 -4.71 13.87
CA ALA A 33 1.74 -3.60 14.82
C ALA A 33 1.22 -2.27 14.30
N GLU A 34 1.47 -1.98 13.02
CA GLU A 34 1.05 -0.73 12.37
C GLU A 34 -0.48 -0.59 12.26
N ASP A 35 -1.20 -1.71 12.19
CA ASP A 35 -2.66 -1.71 12.01
C ASP A 35 -3.42 -1.69 13.34
N ARG A 36 -2.76 -1.99 14.48
CA ARG A 36 -3.40 -2.15 15.81
C ARG A 36 -4.14 -0.90 16.28
N ALA A 37 -3.48 0.24 16.24
CA ALA A 37 -4.05 1.50 16.71
C ALA A 37 -5.34 1.84 15.94
N ARG A 38 -5.28 1.81 14.61
CA ARG A 38 -6.42 2.06 13.71
C ARG A 38 -7.56 1.07 13.93
N LEU A 39 -7.26 -0.21 14.09
CA LEU A 39 -8.27 -1.24 14.35
C LEU A 39 -8.98 -0.99 15.69
N LEU A 40 -8.24 -0.69 16.75
CA LEU A 40 -8.79 -0.38 18.07
C LEU A 40 -9.67 0.86 18.05
N ASP A 41 -9.24 1.91 17.39
CA ASP A 41 -10.01 3.17 17.30
C ASP A 41 -11.31 2.96 16.54
N ASN A 42 -11.28 2.18 15.45
CA ASN A 42 -12.48 1.81 14.71
C ASN A 42 -13.47 1.03 15.58
N ILE A 43 -13.00 0.03 16.34
CA ILE A 43 -13.88 -0.73 17.24
C ILE A 43 -14.40 0.15 18.38
N ARG A 44 -13.58 1.02 18.95
CA ARG A 44 -13.98 1.95 20.01
C ARG A 44 -14.98 3.01 19.55
N SER A 45 -15.07 3.28 18.25
CA SER A 45 -16.06 4.20 17.70
C SER A 45 -17.49 3.69 17.81
N LEU A 46 -17.68 2.36 17.91
CA LEU A 46 -18.97 1.71 18.10
C LEU A 46 -19.49 1.97 19.53
N LYS A 47 -20.65 2.59 19.68
CA LYS A 47 -21.21 3.01 20.99
C LYS A 47 -22.58 2.45 21.28
N LYS A 48 -23.42 2.28 20.29
CA LYS A 48 -24.82 1.90 20.43
C LYS A 48 -25.21 0.77 19.49
N GLU A 49 -26.28 0.09 19.80
CA GLU A 49 -26.88 -0.92 18.95
C GLU A 49 -27.10 -0.38 17.53
N GLY A 50 -26.72 -1.16 16.53
CA GLY A 50 -26.78 -0.81 15.12
C GLY A 50 -25.53 -0.13 14.56
N ASP A 51 -24.66 0.41 15.41
CA ASP A 51 -23.40 0.98 14.95
C ASP A 51 -22.56 -0.10 14.23
N SER A 52 -21.95 0.28 13.10
CA SER A 52 -21.11 -0.62 12.33
C SER A 52 -19.93 0.12 11.74
N VAL A 53 -18.82 -0.59 11.53
CA VAL A 53 -17.60 -0.04 10.92
C VAL A 53 -16.94 -1.09 10.02
N SER A 54 -16.51 -0.66 8.85
CA SER A 54 -15.68 -1.48 7.96
C SER A 54 -14.25 -1.56 8.50
N LEU A 55 -13.69 -2.75 8.46
CA LEU A 55 -12.36 -3.05 8.97
C LEU A 55 -11.50 -3.61 7.84
N GLU A 56 -10.29 -3.07 7.72
CA GLU A 56 -9.24 -3.60 6.86
C GLU A 56 -7.95 -3.59 7.66
N TYR A 57 -7.33 -4.75 7.84
CA TYR A 57 -6.13 -4.91 8.66
C TYR A 57 -5.37 -6.18 8.28
N ARG A 58 -4.10 -6.24 8.65
CA ARG A 58 -3.23 -7.38 8.41
C ARG A 58 -3.02 -8.18 9.70
N ILE A 59 -2.94 -9.48 9.55
CA ILE A 59 -2.58 -10.39 10.64
C ILE A 59 -1.32 -11.17 10.27
N GLN A 60 -0.55 -11.54 11.30
CA GLN A 60 0.54 -12.50 11.17
C GLN A 60 -0.04 -13.90 11.40
N HIS A 61 -0.24 -14.64 10.31
CA HIS A 61 -0.66 -16.04 10.39
C HIS A 61 0.52 -16.95 10.71
N LYS A 62 0.30 -18.03 11.48
CA LYS A 62 1.36 -18.93 11.95
C LYS A 62 2.15 -19.58 10.80
N ASN A 63 1.47 -19.96 9.71
CA ASN A 63 2.04 -20.76 8.63
C ASN A 63 2.10 -20.02 7.30
N GLU A 64 1.25 -19.02 7.08
CA GLU A 64 1.06 -18.39 5.76
C GLU A 64 1.65 -16.98 5.65
N GLY A 65 2.28 -16.49 6.74
CA GLY A 65 2.86 -15.15 6.76
C GLY A 65 1.82 -14.07 7.03
N ILE A 66 1.88 -12.96 6.29
CA ILE A 66 0.94 -11.86 6.46
C ILE A 66 -0.31 -12.09 5.61
N LEU A 67 -1.47 -12.16 6.27
CA LEU A 67 -2.77 -12.18 5.61
C LEU A 67 -3.44 -10.81 5.70
N HIS A 68 -4.10 -10.42 4.61
CA HIS A 68 -4.93 -9.23 4.53
C HIS A 68 -6.37 -9.59 4.80
N LEU A 69 -6.96 -9.02 5.84
CA LEU A 69 -8.35 -9.25 6.21
C LEU A 69 -9.19 -8.01 5.95
N MET A 70 -10.35 -8.22 5.35
CA MET A 70 -11.37 -7.21 5.15
C MET A 70 -12.68 -7.69 5.75
N GLY A 71 -13.41 -6.80 6.40
CA GLY A 71 -14.68 -7.17 7.02
C GLY A 71 -15.42 -6.01 7.64
N ASN A 72 -16.27 -6.36 8.59
CA ASN A 72 -17.11 -5.41 9.30
C ASN A 72 -17.26 -5.82 10.77
N ALA A 73 -17.35 -4.83 11.65
CA ALA A 73 -17.76 -4.99 13.03
C ALA A 73 -19.08 -4.26 13.25
N LYS A 74 -20.03 -4.87 13.94
CA LYS A 74 -21.34 -4.31 14.23
C LYS A 74 -21.74 -4.61 15.67
N LEU A 75 -22.31 -3.62 16.37
CA LEU A 75 -22.94 -3.81 17.66
C LEU A 75 -24.39 -4.28 17.48
N ILE A 76 -24.70 -5.42 18.05
CA ILE A 76 -26.05 -6.01 18.10
C ILE A 76 -26.45 -6.23 19.55
N ARG A 77 -27.74 -6.34 19.81
CA ARG A 77 -28.25 -6.76 21.11
C ARG A 77 -28.70 -8.21 21.07
N GLU A 78 -28.15 -9.01 21.96
CA GLU A 78 -28.53 -10.41 22.13
C GLU A 78 -28.75 -10.68 23.62
N ASN A 79 -29.90 -11.24 23.98
CA ASN A 79 -30.29 -11.52 25.37
C ASN A 79 -30.16 -10.32 26.33
N GLY A 80 -30.35 -9.07 25.80
CA GLY A 80 -30.25 -7.86 26.59
C GLY A 80 -28.84 -7.24 26.67
N GLU A 81 -27.82 -7.95 26.23
CA GLU A 81 -26.43 -7.48 26.21
C GLU A 81 -26.02 -6.96 24.84
N LEU A 82 -25.14 -5.94 24.83
CA LEU A 82 -24.52 -5.47 23.61
C LEU A 82 -23.33 -6.37 23.26
N ILE A 83 -23.40 -6.96 22.07
CA ILE A 83 -22.38 -7.87 21.54
C ILE A 83 -21.77 -7.25 20.28
N CYS A 84 -20.45 -7.28 20.18
CA CYS A 84 -19.74 -6.93 18.94
C CYS A 84 -19.63 -8.15 18.04
N GLN A 85 -20.43 -8.18 16.99
CA GLN A 85 -20.35 -9.19 15.94
C GLN A 85 -19.35 -8.74 14.87
N ARG A 86 -18.42 -9.62 14.51
CA ARG A 86 -17.39 -9.35 13.50
C ARG A 86 -17.45 -10.39 12.39
N PHE A 87 -17.35 -9.87 11.16
CA PHE A 87 -17.17 -10.66 9.95
C PHE A 87 -15.85 -10.26 9.32
N PHE A 88 -15.11 -11.22 8.82
CA PHE A 88 -13.92 -10.96 8.05
C PHE A 88 -13.70 -12.04 6.99
N LEU A 89 -13.06 -11.62 5.92
CA LEU A 89 -12.67 -12.43 4.79
C LEU A 89 -11.16 -12.26 4.58
N ASP A 90 -10.50 -13.32 4.20
CA ASP A 90 -9.15 -13.26 3.69
C ASP A 90 -9.19 -12.72 2.24
N CYS A 91 -8.59 -11.56 2.02
CA CYS A 91 -8.48 -10.95 0.70
C CYS A 91 -7.01 -10.89 0.21
N THR A 92 -6.13 -11.70 0.80
CA THR A 92 -4.68 -11.69 0.50
C THR A 92 -4.41 -11.94 -0.97
N ALA A 93 -5.01 -12.97 -1.56
CA ALA A 93 -4.83 -13.29 -2.97
C ALA A 93 -5.34 -12.17 -3.87
N GLN A 94 -6.49 -11.57 -3.54
CA GLN A 94 -7.03 -10.43 -4.30
C GLN A 94 -6.09 -9.22 -4.23
N LYS A 95 -5.59 -8.86 -3.04
CA LYS A 95 -4.65 -7.74 -2.86
C LYS A 95 -3.33 -7.96 -3.59
N GLN A 96 -2.80 -9.18 -3.57
CA GLN A 96 -1.60 -9.53 -4.34
C GLN A 96 -1.82 -9.39 -5.85
N GLN A 97 -2.97 -9.83 -6.34
CA GLN A 97 -3.31 -9.72 -7.75
C GLN A 97 -3.50 -8.24 -8.18
N GLU A 98 -4.16 -7.43 -7.37
CA GLU A 98 -4.32 -5.99 -7.60
C GLU A 98 -2.96 -5.29 -7.67
N GLU A 99 -2.04 -5.60 -6.75
CA GLU A 99 -0.70 -5.00 -6.74
C GLU A 99 0.14 -5.46 -7.94
N LEU A 100 0.09 -6.74 -8.31
CA LEU A 100 0.75 -7.22 -9.51
C LEU A 100 0.23 -6.52 -10.77
N ALA A 101 -1.09 -6.41 -10.93
CA ALA A 101 -1.70 -5.72 -12.06
C ALA A 101 -1.29 -4.24 -12.10
N ARG A 102 -1.22 -3.58 -10.95
CA ARG A 102 -0.74 -2.19 -10.83
C ARG A 102 0.72 -2.05 -11.26
N LEU A 103 1.59 -2.95 -10.80
CA LEU A 103 3.01 -2.94 -11.17
C LEU A 103 3.19 -3.19 -12.66
N GLU A 104 2.45 -4.15 -13.25
CA GLU A 104 2.48 -4.41 -14.68
C GLU A 104 1.97 -3.21 -15.51
N ALA A 105 0.90 -2.55 -15.07
CA ALA A 105 0.39 -1.36 -15.75
C ALA A 105 1.42 -0.23 -15.73
N ARG A 106 2.09 -0.02 -14.58
CA ARG A 106 3.16 0.97 -14.44
C ARG A 106 4.35 0.64 -15.33
N ARG A 107 4.75 -0.63 -15.37
CA ARG A 107 5.84 -1.08 -16.25
C ARG A 107 5.52 -0.83 -17.73
N ARG A 108 4.34 -1.21 -18.19
CA ARG A 108 3.90 -0.97 -19.58
C ARG A 108 3.88 0.52 -19.90
N HIS A 109 3.45 1.36 -18.97
CA HIS A 109 3.45 2.81 -19.15
C HIS A 109 4.87 3.35 -19.39
N ILE A 110 5.84 2.91 -18.60
CA ILE A 110 7.25 3.27 -18.76
C ILE A 110 7.80 2.77 -20.11
N GLU A 111 7.52 1.51 -20.48
CA GLU A 111 7.94 0.93 -21.76
C GLU A 111 7.38 1.71 -22.97
N LEU A 112 6.10 2.15 -22.89
CA LEU A 112 5.50 2.98 -23.93
C LEU A 112 6.17 4.36 -24.03
N ILE A 113 6.43 5.02 -22.92
CA ILE A 113 7.16 6.29 -22.92
C ILE A 113 8.53 6.11 -23.53
N GLN A 114 9.28 5.07 -23.15
CA GLN A 114 10.60 4.78 -23.71
C GLN A 114 10.54 4.53 -25.22
N ALA A 115 9.53 3.80 -25.71
CA ALA A 115 9.35 3.56 -27.13
C ALA A 115 9.01 4.83 -27.92
N LEU A 116 8.16 5.69 -27.37
CA LEU A 116 7.80 6.97 -28.00
C LEU A 116 8.94 7.98 -28.01
N THR A 117 9.92 7.80 -27.12
CA THR A 117 11.06 8.74 -26.97
C THR A 117 12.32 8.29 -27.72
N ILE A 118 12.18 7.32 -28.64
CA ILE A 118 13.33 6.70 -29.34
C ILE A 118 14.13 7.74 -30.14
N ASP A 119 13.46 8.78 -30.66
CA ASP A 119 14.06 9.84 -31.48
C ASP A 119 14.54 11.05 -30.64
N TYR A 120 14.39 11.00 -29.31
CA TYR A 120 14.82 12.08 -28.43
C TYR A 120 16.13 11.74 -27.73
N ASN A 121 17.02 12.69 -27.66
CA ASN A 121 18.33 12.53 -27.02
C ASN A 121 18.25 12.53 -25.50
N LEU A 122 17.36 13.35 -24.94
CA LEU A 122 17.13 13.46 -23.51
C LEU A 122 15.62 13.48 -23.23
N VAL A 123 15.17 12.64 -22.32
CA VAL A 123 13.79 12.64 -21.82
C VAL A 123 13.82 12.56 -20.32
N CYS A 124 13.29 13.59 -19.68
CA CYS A 124 13.14 13.67 -18.23
C CYS A 124 11.66 13.62 -17.84
N PHE A 125 11.39 13.03 -16.69
CA PHE A 125 10.08 13.02 -16.07
C PHE A 125 10.14 13.69 -14.71
N PHE A 126 9.21 14.62 -14.46
CA PHE A 126 9.12 15.35 -13.21
C PHE A 126 7.72 15.20 -12.61
N ASP A 127 7.66 14.94 -11.31
CA ASP A 127 6.44 15.05 -10.53
C ASP A 127 6.24 16.52 -10.16
N LEU A 128 5.19 17.14 -10.71
CA LEU A 128 4.91 18.56 -10.49
C LEU A 128 4.47 18.90 -9.06
N CYS A 129 4.05 17.87 -8.27
CA CYS A 129 3.67 18.10 -6.89
C CYS A 129 4.88 18.13 -5.96
N THR A 130 5.89 17.31 -6.24
CA THR A 130 7.10 17.20 -5.43
C THR A 130 8.28 18.00 -6.00
N GLY A 131 8.23 18.34 -7.30
CA GLY A 131 9.34 18.94 -8.03
C GLY A 131 10.50 17.96 -8.30
N GLU A 132 10.36 16.70 -7.88
CA GLU A 132 11.36 15.65 -8.09
C GLU A 132 11.15 14.94 -9.42
N GLY A 133 12.25 14.58 -10.08
CA GLY A 133 12.22 13.82 -11.32
C GLY A 133 13.44 12.96 -11.52
N ASN A 134 13.48 12.32 -12.67
CA ASN A 134 14.61 11.52 -13.13
C ASN A 134 14.66 11.49 -14.66
N ALA A 135 15.85 11.26 -15.21
CA ALA A 135 16.02 11.01 -16.62
C ALA A 135 15.50 9.58 -16.95
N LEU A 136 14.62 9.49 -17.93
CA LEU A 136 14.13 8.21 -18.46
C LEU A 136 15.00 7.68 -19.61
N ARG A 137 15.60 8.61 -20.35
CA ARG A 137 16.50 8.33 -21.47
C ARG A 137 17.54 9.42 -21.60
N MET A 138 18.78 9.02 -21.85
CA MET A 138 19.90 9.89 -22.17
C MET A 138 20.81 9.12 -23.14
N ASN A 139 21.11 9.68 -24.31
CA ASN A 139 22.04 9.07 -25.25
C ASN A 139 23.49 9.22 -24.74
N ASP A 140 24.37 8.25 -25.09
CA ASP A 140 25.75 8.20 -24.62
C ASP A 140 26.57 9.46 -24.96
N GLU A 141 26.29 10.08 -26.10
CA GLU A 141 26.95 11.32 -26.53
C GLU A 141 26.53 12.51 -25.64
N ASP A 142 25.26 12.56 -25.23
CA ASP A 142 24.72 13.61 -24.38
C ASP A 142 24.98 13.33 -22.90
N GLY A 143 25.10 12.05 -22.50
CA GLY A 143 25.49 11.66 -21.15
C GLY A 143 26.84 12.22 -20.72
N SER A 144 27.78 12.35 -21.68
CA SER A 144 29.06 13.01 -21.46
C SER A 144 28.97 14.53 -21.37
N ARG A 145 27.95 15.16 -21.98
CA ARG A 145 27.71 16.62 -21.97
C ARG A 145 26.93 17.06 -20.74
N PHE A 146 25.90 16.31 -20.38
CA PHE A 146 25.05 16.62 -19.20
C PHE A 146 25.69 16.15 -17.89
N GLY A 147 26.72 15.27 -17.96
CA GLY A 147 27.43 14.77 -16.81
C GLY A 147 26.52 14.10 -15.78
N SER A 148 26.90 14.16 -14.50
CA SER A 148 26.11 13.65 -13.37
C SER A 148 24.88 14.50 -13.01
N ALA A 149 24.57 15.54 -13.79
CA ALA A 149 23.48 16.48 -13.50
C ALA A 149 22.09 15.82 -13.51
N PHE A 150 21.96 14.70 -14.22
CA PHE A 150 20.71 13.96 -14.37
C PHE A 150 20.79 12.53 -13.80
N ASP A 151 21.83 12.21 -13.03
CA ASP A 151 21.95 10.92 -12.33
C ASP A 151 21.15 10.95 -11.03
N GLY A 152 20.21 10.04 -10.92
CA GLY A 152 19.37 9.86 -9.73
C GLY A 152 18.14 10.78 -9.69
N LYS A 153 17.76 11.18 -8.49
CA LYS A 153 16.67 12.15 -8.29
C LYS A 153 17.17 13.55 -8.57
N ILE A 154 16.50 14.24 -9.47
CA ILE A 154 16.81 15.61 -9.89
C ILE A 154 15.64 16.54 -9.55
N SER A 155 15.96 17.78 -9.20
CA SER A 155 14.97 18.84 -9.05
C SER A 155 14.67 19.46 -10.41
N LEU A 156 13.39 19.75 -10.68
CA LEU A 156 12.97 20.43 -11.89
C LEU A 156 13.68 21.79 -12.06
N GLU A 157 13.72 22.56 -10.97
CA GLU A 157 14.30 23.90 -10.95
C GLU A 157 15.81 23.88 -11.26
N GLU A 158 16.57 23.04 -10.56
CA GLU A 158 18.01 22.87 -10.81
C GLU A 158 18.33 22.33 -12.21
N SER A 159 17.50 21.44 -12.74
CA SER A 159 17.66 20.87 -14.06
C SER A 159 17.44 21.91 -15.16
N MET A 160 16.42 22.76 -14.98
CA MET A 160 16.13 23.84 -15.91
C MET A 160 17.18 24.92 -15.88
N GLU A 161 17.68 25.32 -14.70
CA GLU A 161 18.76 26.29 -14.57
C GLU A 161 20.05 25.84 -15.27
N LYS A 162 20.45 24.56 -15.04
CA LYS A 162 21.60 23.97 -15.71
C LYS A 162 21.43 23.91 -17.22
N TYR A 163 20.24 23.49 -17.69
CA TYR A 163 19.97 23.44 -19.11
C TYR A 163 20.10 24.81 -19.77
N ILE A 164 19.54 25.85 -19.15
CA ILE A 164 19.62 27.23 -19.65
C ILE A 164 21.09 27.71 -19.68
N GLN A 165 21.85 27.47 -18.62
CA GLN A 165 23.22 27.90 -18.53
C GLN A 165 24.17 27.24 -19.54
N GLU A 166 23.94 25.94 -19.82
CA GLU A 166 24.87 25.15 -20.65
C GLU A 166 24.48 25.10 -22.13
N PHE A 167 23.17 25.24 -22.45
CA PHE A 167 22.67 24.95 -23.79
C PHE A 167 21.87 26.07 -24.45
N VAL A 168 21.43 27.06 -23.68
CA VAL A 168 20.69 28.21 -24.23
C VAL A 168 21.68 29.41 -24.35
N CYS A 169 21.89 29.89 -25.58
CA CYS A 169 22.70 31.07 -25.80
C CYS A 169 21.99 32.33 -25.30
N GLU A 170 22.75 33.31 -24.77
CA GLU A 170 22.19 34.57 -24.25
C GLU A 170 21.51 35.44 -25.33
N GLU A 171 21.58 35.06 -26.59
CA GLU A 171 21.04 35.83 -27.73
C GLU A 171 19.70 35.24 -28.29
N ASP A 172 19.17 34.21 -27.72
CA ASP A 172 17.84 33.62 -28.05
C ASP A 172 16.84 33.99 -26.92
#